data_83d8d02d6e9f9c8b44abcc81c5628fa9
#
_entry.id   83d8d02d6e9f9c8b44abcc81c5628fa9
#
_cell.length_a   1.000
_cell.length_b   1.000
_cell.length_c   1.000
_cell.angle_alpha   90.00
_cell.angle_beta   90.00
_cell.angle_gamma   90.00
#
_symmetry.space_group_name_H-M   'P 1'
#
loop_
_entity.id
_entity.type
_entity.pdbx_description
1 polymer ?
#
loop_
_entity_poly.entity_id
_entity_poly.type
_entity_poly.pdbx_seq_one_letter_code
_entity_poly.pdbx_strand_id
1 'polypeptide(L)'
;MKKILSALLLVFAMLLTACGGVKYEFKDGVMYADEKEATGNFEFKSGKYKVKGNFVNGLPDGLFEEYYSDGSLMAKENFVNGEMTSKELYYKNGKLLGNFDENGDLKLYYDDGSLILSYDAEKNEFIYYHENGNPLMVHGYDETVLYDENNEMISKLNNEDLTDIGASLNKLEDGSFELVKRDKVLAKVDANGDVINYVYSTGEPLLTVNHNTGETEFFFKNGNTFMKQKEGESVLNYRDGKPLYELNEDSENIYNEEGEQIVGNFEIVTDIKKLD
;
A
#
# COMPACT_ATOMS: atom_id res chain seq x y z
N MET A 1 -10.59 -9.63 2.43
CA MET A 1 -10.32 -8.34 1.79
C MET A 1 -11.52 -7.40 1.51
N LYS A 2 -12.78 -7.79 1.77
CA LYS A 2 -13.95 -6.86 1.70
C LYS A 2 -14.04 -5.83 2.85
N LYS A 3 -13.06 -5.74 3.75
CA LYS A 3 -13.07 -4.82 4.91
C LYS A 3 -12.16 -3.59 4.76
N ILE A 4 -11.38 -3.48 3.69
CA ILE A 4 -10.38 -2.42 3.48
C ILE A 4 -11.01 -1.08 3.07
N LEU A 5 -12.24 -1.09 2.55
CA LEU A 5 -12.92 0.13 2.07
C LEU A 5 -13.81 0.85 3.11
N SER A 6 -13.96 0.34 4.33
CA SER A 6 -14.95 0.90 5.27
C SER A 6 -14.37 1.77 6.38
N ALA A 7 -13.08 2.09 6.40
CA ALA A 7 -12.46 2.86 7.48
C ALA A 7 -12.49 4.40 7.29
N LEU A 8 -13.25 4.91 6.32
CA LEU A 8 -13.20 6.33 5.98
C LEU A 8 -14.39 7.16 6.49
N LEU A 9 -15.01 6.80 7.60
CA LEU A 9 -16.15 7.59 8.10
C LEU A 9 -16.40 7.43 9.59
N LEU A 10 -15.66 8.19 10.41
CA LEU A 10 -16.12 8.53 11.76
C LEU A 10 -15.83 10.00 12.08
N VAL A 11 -16.88 10.76 12.14
CA VAL A 11 -16.91 12.22 12.23
C VAL A 11 -17.35 12.69 13.60
N PHE A 12 -16.68 13.71 14.11
CA PHE A 12 -17.14 14.52 15.23
C PHE A 12 -17.44 15.96 14.75
N ALA A 13 -18.68 16.40 14.98
CA ALA A 13 -19.15 17.72 14.60
C ALA A 13 -18.64 18.81 15.54
N MET A 14 -18.02 19.89 14.98
CA MET A 14 -17.87 21.17 15.69
C MET A 14 -18.76 22.23 15.04
N LEU A 15 -19.57 22.85 15.87
CA LEU A 15 -20.47 23.95 15.54
C LEU A 15 -19.68 25.26 15.38
N LEU A 16 -19.63 25.81 14.19
CA LEU A 16 -19.26 27.21 13.97
C LEU A 16 -20.50 28.01 13.58
N THR A 17 -21.01 28.80 14.53
CA THR A 17 -22.09 29.75 14.27
C THR A 17 -21.50 31.00 13.61
N ALA A 18 -21.70 31.14 12.29
CA ALA A 18 -21.57 32.40 11.58
C ALA A 18 -22.96 33.05 11.42
N CYS A 19 -23.09 34.33 11.69
CA CYS A 19 -24.32 35.11 11.61
C CYS A 19 -25.02 34.99 10.25
N GLY A 20 -26.18 34.35 10.20
CA GLY A 20 -27.14 34.48 9.10
C GLY A 20 -26.88 33.68 7.81
N GLY A 21 -25.89 32.77 7.80
CA GLY A 21 -25.59 31.90 6.67
C GLY A 21 -26.06 30.43 6.90
N VAL A 22 -26.18 29.68 5.81
CA VAL A 22 -26.45 28.23 5.86
C VAL A 22 -25.38 27.52 6.68
N LYS A 23 -25.82 26.73 7.68
CA LYS A 23 -24.90 25.91 8.49
C LYS A 23 -24.65 24.59 7.78
N TYR A 24 -23.40 24.31 7.42
CA TYR A 24 -23.00 23.04 6.86
C TYR A 24 -22.39 22.15 7.94
N GLU A 25 -22.72 20.87 7.87
CA GLU A 25 -22.24 19.83 8.80
C GLU A 25 -22.00 18.54 8.00
N PHE A 26 -20.86 17.87 8.26
CA PHE A 26 -20.61 16.53 7.74
C PHE A 26 -20.65 15.56 8.92
N LYS A 27 -21.56 14.59 8.86
CA LYS A 27 -21.80 13.66 9.95
C LYS A 27 -22.19 12.28 9.40
N ASP A 28 -21.53 11.23 9.93
CA ASP A 28 -21.77 9.84 9.53
C ASP A 28 -21.74 9.62 8.01
N GLY A 29 -20.80 10.32 7.32
CA GLY A 29 -20.65 10.23 5.88
C GLY A 29 -21.61 11.07 5.06
N VAL A 30 -22.47 11.84 5.69
CA VAL A 30 -23.50 12.64 5.02
C VAL A 30 -23.25 14.13 5.23
N MET A 31 -23.29 14.91 4.14
CA MET A 31 -23.25 16.37 4.15
C MET A 31 -24.62 16.96 4.38
N TYR A 32 -24.75 17.83 5.37
CA TYR A 32 -25.98 18.55 5.71
C TYR A 32 -25.83 20.05 5.49
N ALA A 33 -26.95 20.69 5.11
CA ALA A 33 -27.16 22.13 5.05
C ALA A 33 -28.42 22.45 5.87
N ASP A 34 -28.30 23.14 7.01
CA ASP A 34 -29.42 23.43 7.92
C ASP A 34 -30.24 22.15 8.23
N GLU A 35 -29.57 21.09 8.66
CA GLU A 35 -30.14 19.78 9.04
C GLU A 35 -30.79 19.00 7.87
N LYS A 36 -30.66 19.45 6.62
CA LYS A 36 -31.14 18.74 5.43
C LYS A 36 -29.95 18.23 4.62
N GLU A 37 -30.09 17.08 4.00
CA GLU A 37 -29.11 16.53 3.08
C GLU A 37 -28.73 17.54 1.99
N ALA A 38 -27.45 17.83 1.87
CA ALA A 38 -26.95 18.86 0.97
C ALA A 38 -26.65 18.29 -0.43
N THR A 39 -26.86 19.12 -1.44
CA THR A 39 -26.48 18.82 -2.83
C THR A 39 -25.65 19.97 -3.40
N GLY A 40 -24.56 19.63 -4.11
CA GLY A 40 -23.67 20.59 -4.79
C GLY A 40 -22.21 20.34 -4.53
N ASN A 41 -21.37 21.26 -5.04
CA ASN A 41 -19.93 21.21 -4.85
C ASN A 41 -19.54 21.89 -3.53
N PHE A 42 -18.60 21.28 -2.83
CA PHE A 42 -18.11 21.78 -1.55
C PHE A 42 -16.58 21.77 -1.52
N GLU A 43 -16.01 22.73 -0.79
CA GLU A 43 -14.64 22.74 -0.33
C GLU A 43 -14.65 22.69 1.21
N PHE A 44 -13.82 21.85 1.77
CA PHE A 44 -13.66 21.70 3.22
C PHE A 44 -12.25 21.26 3.59
N LYS A 45 -11.94 21.24 4.88
CA LYS A 45 -10.71 20.66 5.39
C LYS A 45 -10.98 19.33 6.05
N SER A 46 -10.11 18.36 5.78
CA SER A 46 -9.97 17.12 6.54
C SER A 46 -8.59 17.14 7.22
N GLY A 47 -8.58 17.41 8.52
CA GLY A 47 -7.34 17.72 9.22
C GLY A 47 -6.62 18.92 8.61
N LYS A 48 -5.36 18.71 8.14
CA LYS A 48 -4.56 19.76 7.47
C LYS A 48 -4.79 19.86 5.97
N TYR A 49 -5.49 18.89 5.37
CA TYR A 49 -5.68 18.79 3.93
C TYR A 49 -6.95 19.48 3.47
N LYS A 50 -6.89 20.08 2.29
CA LYS A 50 -8.05 20.67 1.62
C LYS A 50 -8.69 19.63 0.72
N VAL A 51 -10.01 19.51 0.78
CA VAL A 51 -10.81 18.60 -0.03
C VAL A 51 -11.83 19.39 -0.84
N LYS A 52 -12.03 18.98 -2.08
CA LYS A 52 -13.13 19.45 -2.94
C LYS A 52 -13.89 18.25 -3.46
N GLY A 53 -15.21 18.34 -3.47
CA GLY A 53 -16.04 17.26 -3.99
C GLY A 53 -17.49 17.65 -4.16
N ASN A 54 -18.23 16.82 -4.89
CA ASN A 54 -19.64 16.97 -5.11
C ASN A 54 -20.44 16.01 -4.21
N PHE A 55 -21.54 16.50 -3.70
CA PHE A 55 -22.52 15.71 -2.93
C PHE A 55 -23.88 15.74 -3.64
N VAL A 56 -24.56 14.60 -3.63
CA VAL A 56 -25.94 14.45 -4.09
C VAL A 56 -26.76 13.83 -2.95
N ASN A 57 -27.79 14.54 -2.48
CA ASN A 57 -28.59 14.10 -1.33
C ASN A 57 -27.72 13.71 -0.12
N GLY A 58 -26.73 14.54 0.18
CA GLY A 58 -25.81 14.36 1.29
C GLY A 58 -24.68 13.36 1.08
N LEU A 59 -24.75 12.50 0.07
CA LEU A 59 -23.75 11.47 -0.20
C LEU A 59 -22.69 11.96 -1.20
N PRO A 60 -21.42 11.60 -1.03
CA PRO A 60 -20.39 11.82 -2.05
C PRO A 60 -20.80 11.24 -3.40
N ASP A 61 -20.67 12.02 -4.48
CA ASP A 61 -21.03 11.60 -5.84
C ASP A 61 -20.17 12.34 -6.87
N GLY A 62 -19.44 11.61 -7.71
CA GLY A 62 -18.50 12.15 -8.68
C GLY A 62 -17.08 12.30 -8.14
N LEU A 63 -16.33 13.24 -8.73
CA LEU A 63 -14.91 13.45 -8.43
C LEU A 63 -14.70 14.22 -7.14
N PHE A 64 -13.84 13.68 -6.27
CA PHE A 64 -13.24 14.33 -5.12
C PHE A 64 -11.74 14.56 -5.39
N GLU A 65 -11.24 15.71 -4.97
CA GLU A 65 -9.84 16.08 -5.06
C GLU A 65 -9.33 16.47 -3.67
N GLU A 66 -8.25 15.86 -3.24
CA GLU A 66 -7.55 16.20 -2.02
C GLU A 66 -6.21 16.85 -2.32
N TYR A 67 -5.81 17.81 -1.48
CA TYR A 67 -4.62 18.61 -1.71
C TYR A 67 -3.71 18.62 -0.48
N TYR A 68 -2.42 18.48 -0.71
CA TYR A 68 -1.40 18.75 0.29
C TYR A 68 -1.48 20.16 0.84
N SER A 69 -0.82 20.44 1.96
CA SER A 69 -0.80 21.75 2.59
C SER A 69 -0.16 22.85 1.72
N ASP A 70 0.72 22.48 0.79
CA ASP A 70 1.31 23.38 -0.20
C ASP A 70 0.42 23.66 -1.41
N GLY A 71 -0.73 22.97 -1.51
CA GLY A 71 -1.71 23.11 -2.57
C GLY A 71 -1.49 22.18 -3.77
N SER A 72 -0.46 21.34 -3.78
CA SER A 72 -0.31 20.29 -4.78
C SER A 72 -1.37 19.21 -4.60
N LEU A 73 -1.77 18.55 -5.70
CA LEU A 73 -2.76 17.48 -5.69
C LEU A 73 -2.21 16.26 -4.95
N MET A 74 -2.98 15.72 -3.99
CA MET A 74 -2.63 14.55 -3.20
C MET A 74 -3.39 13.31 -3.65
N ALA A 75 -4.70 13.44 -3.86
CA ALA A 75 -5.55 12.33 -4.30
C ALA A 75 -6.68 12.80 -5.22
N LYS A 76 -7.12 11.87 -6.08
CA LYS A 76 -8.40 11.92 -6.78
C LYS A 76 -9.18 10.66 -6.44
N GLU A 77 -10.45 10.84 -6.08
CA GLU A 77 -11.34 9.75 -5.74
C GLU A 77 -12.64 9.91 -6.52
N ASN A 78 -13.15 8.83 -7.07
CA ASN A 78 -14.48 8.84 -7.70
C ASN A 78 -15.47 8.10 -6.80
N PHE A 79 -16.62 8.73 -6.61
CA PHE A 79 -17.72 8.20 -5.83
C PHE A 79 -18.98 8.04 -6.66
N VAL A 80 -19.77 7.02 -6.35
CA VAL A 80 -21.11 6.80 -6.87
C VAL A 80 -22.03 6.50 -5.68
N ASN A 81 -22.97 7.39 -5.40
CA ASN A 81 -23.91 7.23 -4.28
C ASN A 81 -23.23 6.94 -2.93
N GLY A 82 -22.14 7.61 -2.61
CA GLY A 82 -21.39 7.46 -1.38
C GLY A 82 -20.34 6.33 -1.36
N GLU A 83 -20.30 5.49 -2.37
CA GLU A 83 -19.30 4.42 -2.49
C GLU A 83 -18.13 4.86 -3.38
N MET A 84 -16.91 4.73 -2.89
CA MET A 84 -15.70 5.00 -3.66
C MET A 84 -15.48 3.90 -4.69
N THR A 85 -15.36 4.28 -5.97
CA THR A 85 -15.17 3.35 -7.08
C THR A 85 -13.73 3.30 -7.58
N SER A 86 -12.99 4.40 -7.46
CA SER A 86 -11.56 4.45 -7.83
C SER A 86 -10.82 5.51 -7.04
N LYS A 87 -9.51 5.35 -6.91
CA LYS A 87 -8.62 6.30 -6.23
C LYS A 87 -7.27 6.38 -6.93
N GLU A 88 -6.78 7.60 -7.12
CA GLU A 88 -5.41 7.89 -7.55
C GLU A 88 -4.71 8.69 -6.45
N LEU A 89 -3.49 8.31 -6.13
CA LEU A 89 -2.63 8.99 -5.18
C LEU A 89 -1.43 9.59 -5.90
N TYR A 90 -1.01 10.77 -5.49
CA TYR A 90 0.06 11.52 -6.13
C TYR A 90 1.13 11.94 -5.14
N TYR A 91 2.38 11.91 -5.59
CA TYR A 91 3.48 12.61 -4.95
C TYR A 91 3.30 14.12 -5.06
N LYS A 92 3.95 14.92 -4.19
CA LYS A 92 3.93 16.40 -4.27
C LYS A 92 4.45 16.94 -5.60
N ASN A 93 5.33 16.21 -6.27
CA ASN A 93 5.81 16.56 -7.60
C ASN A 93 4.79 16.31 -8.73
N GLY A 94 3.59 15.83 -8.40
CA GLY A 94 2.49 15.54 -9.32
C GLY A 94 2.57 14.21 -10.06
N LYS A 95 3.58 13.38 -9.78
CA LYS A 95 3.67 12.04 -10.34
C LYS A 95 2.75 11.08 -9.59
N LEU A 96 2.26 10.04 -10.27
CA LEU A 96 1.39 9.03 -9.69
C LEU A 96 2.18 8.19 -8.68
N LEU A 97 1.67 8.09 -7.45
CA LEU A 97 2.16 7.20 -6.42
C LEU A 97 1.40 5.87 -6.46
N GLY A 98 0.11 5.91 -6.72
CA GLY A 98 -0.69 4.70 -6.81
C GLY A 98 -2.06 4.92 -7.39
N ASN A 99 -2.67 3.85 -7.85
CA ASN A 99 -4.06 3.85 -8.27
C ASN A 99 -4.76 2.56 -7.84
N PHE A 100 -6.00 2.73 -7.46
CA PHE A 100 -6.99 1.67 -7.24
C PHE A 100 -8.14 1.93 -8.22
N ASP A 101 -8.45 0.97 -9.07
CA ASP A 101 -9.47 1.14 -10.10
C ASP A 101 -10.80 0.46 -9.76
N GLU A 102 -11.81 0.66 -10.60
CA GLU A 102 -13.16 0.12 -10.43
C GLU A 102 -13.25 -1.41 -10.47
N ASN A 103 -12.24 -2.09 -11.01
CA ASN A 103 -12.16 -3.55 -11.02
C ASN A 103 -11.57 -4.09 -9.71
N GLY A 104 -11.00 -3.23 -8.88
CA GLY A 104 -10.29 -3.57 -7.66
C GLY A 104 -8.81 -3.82 -7.87
N ASP A 105 -8.26 -3.50 -9.06
CA ASP A 105 -6.83 -3.58 -9.33
C ASP A 105 -6.09 -2.45 -8.61
N LEU A 106 -4.92 -2.76 -8.07
CA LEU A 106 -4.03 -1.81 -7.40
C LEU A 106 -2.67 -1.78 -8.06
N LYS A 107 -2.10 -0.58 -8.20
CA LYS A 107 -0.69 -0.39 -8.57
C LYS A 107 -0.06 0.68 -7.70
N LEU A 108 1.16 0.45 -7.23
CA LEU A 108 1.99 1.44 -6.56
C LEU A 108 3.28 1.67 -7.34
N TYR A 109 3.73 2.91 -7.36
CA TYR A 109 4.89 3.36 -8.13
C TYR A 109 5.86 4.15 -7.26
N TYR A 110 7.15 4.06 -7.57
CA TYR A 110 8.14 5.03 -7.11
C TYR A 110 7.96 6.37 -7.84
N ASP A 111 8.59 7.41 -7.31
CA ASP A 111 8.59 8.75 -7.93
C ASP A 111 9.28 8.80 -9.30
N ASP A 112 10.10 7.80 -9.65
CA ASP A 112 10.66 7.64 -10.99
C ASP A 112 9.68 6.98 -11.99
N GLY A 113 8.53 6.51 -11.50
CA GLY A 113 7.47 5.83 -12.28
C GLY A 113 7.65 4.33 -12.40
N SER A 114 8.70 3.74 -11.82
CA SER A 114 8.85 2.28 -11.77
C SER A 114 7.85 1.66 -10.79
N LEU A 115 7.36 0.45 -11.10
CA LEU A 115 6.43 -0.28 -10.25
C LEU A 115 7.10 -0.74 -8.95
N ILE A 116 6.37 -0.62 -7.85
CA ILE A 116 6.68 -1.21 -6.55
C ILE A 116 5.93 -2.52 -6.41
N LEU A 117 4.60 -2.47 -6.63
CA LEU A 117 3.72 -3.62 -6.61
C LEU A 117 2.51 -3.42 -7.52
N SER A 118 1.92 -4.52 -7.95
CA SER A 118 0.59 -4.55 -8.56
C SER A 118 -0.24 -5.67 -7.95
N TYR A 119 -1.56 -5.47 -7.91
CA TYR A 119 -2.55 -6.47 -7.56
C TYR A 119 -3.57 -6.56 -8.68
N ASP A 120 -3.81 -7.78 -9.17
CA ASP A 120 -4.84 -8.14 -10.14
C ASP A 120 -6.00 -8.78 -9.37
N ALA A 121 -7.13 -8.10 -9.30
CA ALA A 121 -8.27 -8.54 -8.50
C ALA A 121 -8.97 -9.77 -9.10
N GLU A 122 -8.96 -9.92 -10.43
CA GLU A 122 -9.55 -11.06 -11.11
C GLU A 122 -8.77 -12.36 -10.82
N LYS A 123 -7.42 -12.27 -10.85
CA LYS A 123 -6.54 -13.40 -10.56
C LYS A 123 -6.28 -13.60 -9.07
N ASN A 124 -6.59 -12.59 -8.24
CA ASN A 124 -6.20 -12.51 -6.82
C ASN A 124 -4.68 -12.69 -6.67
N GLU A 125 -3.91 -11.95 -7.47
CA GLU A 125 -2.46 -12.07 -7.60
C GLU A 125 -1.77 -10.76 -7.27
N PHE A 126 -0.79 -10.80 -6.36
CA PHE A 126 0.14 -9.72 -6.08
C PHE A 126 1.47 -9.96 -6.79
N ILE A 127 2.01 -8.93 -7.43
CA ILE A 127 3.35 -8.93 -7.99
C ILE A 127 4.13 -7.78 -7.34
N TYR A 128 5.23 -8.14 -6.67
CA TYR A 128 6.24 -7.20 -6.19
C TYR A 128 7.38 -7.13 -7.19
N TYR A 129 7.99 -5.97 -7.36
CA TYR A 129 8.97 -5.75 -8.40
C TYR A 129 10.35 -5.39 -7.84
N HIS A 130 11.39 -5.91 -8.48
CA HIS A 130 12.75 -5.41 -8.34
C HIS A 130 12.88 -3.99 -8.88
N GLU A 131 13.93 -3.26 -8.49
CA GLU A 131 14.22 -1.90 -8.97
C GLU A 131 14.40 -1.81 -10.49
N ASN A 132 14.75 -2.91 -11.17
CA ASN A 132 14.88 -2.99 -12.62
C ASN A 132 13.57 -3.30 -13.35
N GLY A 133 12.45 -3.43 -12.61
CA GLY A 133 11.12 -3.70 -13.14
C GLY A 133 10.79 -5.17 -13.38
N ASN A 134 11.74 -6.09 -13.15
CA ASN A 134 11.44 -7.52 -13.18
C ASN A 134 10.64 -7.94 -11.93
N PRO A 135 9.78 -8.98 -12.01
CA PRO A 135 9.14 -9.54 -10.83
C PRO A 135 10.15 -9.98 -9.77
N LEU A 136 9.91 -9.60 -8.52
CA LEU A 136 10.62 -10.10 -7.34
C LEU A 136 9.85 -11.29 -6.77
N MET A 137 8.56 -11.12 -6.57
CA MET A 137 7.67 -12.14 -6.01
C MET A 137 6.32 -12.05 -6.70
N VAL A 138 5.82 -13.20 -7.11
CA VAL A 138 4.43 -13.37 -7.58
C VAL A 138 3.72 -14.22 -6.54
N HIS A 139 2.69 -13.67 -5.90
CA HIS A 139 1.92 -14.31 -4.84
C HIS A 139 0.46 -14.42 -5.28
N GLY A 140 0.03 -15.62 -5.66
CA GLY A 140 -1.33 -15.94 -6.05
C GLY A 140 -2.06 -16.77 -4.99
N TYR A 141 -3.24 -17.26 -5.37
CA TYR A 141 -4.09 -18.07 -4.46
C TYR A 141 -3.42 -19.38 -4.04
N ASP A 142 -2.79 -20.08 -4.97
CA ASP A 142 -2.25 -21.43 -4.77
C ASP A 142 -0.73 -21.49 -4.69
N GLU A 143 -0.04 -20.44 -5.10
CA GLU A 143 1.41 -20.46 -5.18
C GLU A 143 2.06 -19.09 -4.92
N THR A 144 3.29 -19.16 -4.41
CA THR A 144 4.20 -18.02 -4.31
C THR A 144 5.48 -18.38 -5.06
N VAL A 145 5.86 -17.51 -6.01
CA VAL A 145 7.09 -17.67 -6.79
C VAL A 145 8.03 -16.51 -6.52
N LEU A 146 9.28 -16.80 -6.19
CA LEU A 146 10.34 -15.84 -5.97
C LEU A 146 11.30 -15.86 -7.15
N TYR A 147 11.68 -14.69 -7.65
CA TYR A 147 12.62 -14.51 -8.76
C TYR A 147 13.83 -13.68 -8.34
N ASP A 148 14.98 -13.95 -8.96
CA ASP A 148 16.13 -13.04 -8.89
C ASP A 148 15.91 -11.83 -9.81
N GLU A 149 16.82 -10.86 -9.73
CA GLU A 149 16.77 -9.64 -10.55
C GLU A 149 16.95 -9.87 -12.06
N ASN A 150 17.33 -11.08 -12.48
CA ASN A 150 17.45 -11.49 -13.88
C ASN A 150 16.21 -12.24 -14.38
N ASN A 151 15.14 -12.29 -13.53
CA ASN A 151 13.91 -13.03 -13.78
C ASN A 151 14.13 -14.56 -13.85
N GLU A 152 15.14 -15.08 -13.13
CA GLU A 152 15.31 -16.51 -12.92
C GLU A 152 14.57 -16.94 -11.64
N MET A 153 13.75 -17.96 -11.73
CA MET A 153 13.03 -18.51 -10.57
C MET A 153 14.02 -19.13 -9.57
N ILE A 154 13.99 -18.64 -8.31
CA ILE A 154 14.85 -19.08 -7.20
C ILE A 154 14.11 -19.87 -6.15
N SER A 155 12.77 -19.71 -6.05
CA SER A 155 11.93 -20.50 -5.15
C SER A 155 10.50 -20.55 -5.68
N LYS A 156 9.82 -21.67 -5.44
CA LYS A 156 8.39 -21.82 -5.70
C LYS A 156 7.78 -22.62 -4.55
N LEU A 157 6.81 -22.01 -3.87
CA LEU A 157 6.04 -22.59 -2.78
C LEU A 157 4.63 -22.82 -3.29
N ASN A 158 4.18 -24.06 -3.29
CA ASN A 158 2.77 -24.42 -3.45
C ASN A 158 2.20 -24.70 -2.06
N ASN A 159 0.88 -24.67 -1.92
CA ASN A 159 0.21 -24.92 -0.63
C ASN A 159 0.52 -26.30 -0.03
N GLU A 160 1.14 -27.22 -0.77
CA GLU A 160 1.41 -28.59 -0.34
C GLU A 160 2.88 -29.01 -0.35
N ASP A 161 3.78 -28.41 -1.20
CA ASP A 161 5.18 -28.85 -1.29
C ASP A 161 6.12 -27.79 -1.90
N LEU A 162 7.39 -27.79 -1.46
CA LEU A 162 8.49 -27.10 -2.14
C LEU A 162 8.69 -27.75 -3.52
N THR A 163 8.37 -26.99 -4.58
CA THR A 163 8.59 -27.48 -5.95
C THR A 163 10.08 -27.61 -6.22
N ASP A 164 10.52 -28.74 -6.76
CA ASP A 164 11.90 -28.96 -7.23
C ASP A 164 12.24 -27.94 -8.32
N ILE A 165 13.05 -26.95 -7.95
CA ILE A 165 13.57 -25.91 -8.85
C ILE A 165 14.86 -26.35 -9.54
N GLY A 166 15.29 -27.61 -9.36
CA GLY A 166 16.56 -28.12 -9.88
C GLY A 166 17.78 -27.57 -9.14
N ALA A 167 17.62 -27.22 -7.85
CA ALA A 167 18.71 -26.83 -6.97
C ALA A 167 19.20 -28.00 -6.11
N SER A 168 20.45 -27.93 -5.65
CA SER A 168 21.03 -28.86 -4.69
C SER A 168 21.28 -28.19 -3.35
N LEU A 169 21.10 -28.94 -2.26
CA LEU A 169 21.38 -28.50 -0.90
C LEU A 169 22.74 -29.04 -0.48
N ASN A 170 23.73 -28.18 -0.27
CA ASN A 170 25.08 -28.49 0.12
C ASN A 170 25.28 -28.17 1.61
N LYS A 171 25.70 -29.19 2.40
CA LYS A 171 26.01 -28.99 3.80
C LYS A 171 27.44 -28.41 3.94
N LEU A 172 27.59 -27.39 4.79
CA LEU A 172 28.86 -26.75 5.11
C LEU A 172 29.48 -27.33 6.38
N GLU A 173 30.77 -27.00 6.64
CA GLU A 173 31.52 -27.51 7.79
C GLU A 173 30.97 -27.03 9.13
N ASP A 174 30.36 -25.86 9.19
CA ASP A 174 29.72 -25.28 10.38
C ASP A 174 28.32 -25.86 10.66
N GLY A 175 27.85 -26.79 9.82
CA GLY A 175 26.54 -27.43 9.91
C GLY A 175 25.42 -26.71 9.18
N SER A 176 25.62 -25.49 8.69
CA SER A 176 24.67 -24.76 7.84
C SER A 176 24.60 -25.37 6.44
N PHE A 177 23.67 -24.84 5.62
CA PHE A 177 23.48 -25.34 4.26
C PHE A 177 23.45 -24.19 3.26
N GLU A 178 23.84 -24.49 2.03
CA GLU A 178 23.64 -23.62 0.87
C GLU A 178 22.74 -24.30 -0.17
N LEU A 179 21.71 -23.57 -0.63
CA LEU A 179 20.91 -23.95 -1.77
C LEU A 179 21.60 -23.43 -3.03
N VAL A 180 22.04 -24.33 -3.93
CA VAL A 180 22.85 -23.98 -5.10
C VAL A 180 22.18 -24.49 -6.38
N LYS A 181 22.11 -23.64 -7.41
CA LYS A 181 21.59 -23.96 -8.74
C LYS A 181 22.57 -23.43 -9.79
N ARG A 182 23.06 -24.32 -10.67
CA ARG A 182 24.04 -23.95 -11.73
C ARG A 182 25.22 -23.13 -11.18
N ASP A 183 25.82 -23.60 -10.11
CA ASP A 183 26.95 -22.99 -9.40
C ASP A 183 26.68 -21.61 -8.77
N LYS A 184 25.42 -21.16 -8.73
CA LYS A 184 25.01 -19.96 -8.02
C LYS A 184 24.40 -20.34 -6.67
N VAL A 185 24.80 -19.67 -5.59
CA VAL A 185 24.13 -19.75 -4.29
C VAL A 185 22.84 -18.95 -4.39
N LEU A 186 21.71 -19.62 -4.14
CA LEU A 186 20.37 -18.98 -4.10
C LEU A 186 19.97 -18.60 -2.69
N ALA A 187 20.33 -19.45 -1.71
CA ALA A 187 20.01 -19.20 -0.30
C ALA A 187 21.05 -19.85 0.62
N LYS A 188 21.15 -19.33 1.84
CA LYS A 188 21.85 -19.90 2.99
C LYS A 188 20.85 -20.24 4.07
N VAL A 189 20.96 -21.44 4.62
CA VAL A 189 20.07 -21.96 5.67
C VAL A 189 20.92 -22.24 6.89
N ASP A 190 20.47 -21.80 8.06
CA ASP A 190 21.20 -22.08 9.30
C ASP A 190 21.20 -23.60 9.64
N ALA A 191 22.03 -24.00 10.58
CA ALA A 191 22.23 -25.42 10.91
C ALA A 191 20.96 -26.14 11.40
N ASN A 192 19.99 -25.39 11.91
CA ASN A 192 18.72 -25.93 12.42
C ASN A 192 17.60 -25.89 11.36
N GLY A 193 17.79 -25.14 10.27
CA GLY A 193 16.75 -24.90 9.26
C GLY A 193 15.74 -23.81 9.64
N ASP A 194 16.02 -23.06 10.71
CA ASP A 194 15.10 -22.06 11.26
C ASP A 194 15.14 -20.73 10.52
N VAL A 195 16.30 -20.38 9.94
CA VAL A 195 16.51 -19.13 9.22
C VAL A 195 17.01 -19.42 7.80
N ILE A 196 16.27 -18.91 6.82
CA ILE A 196 16.62 -19.02 5.40
C ILE A 196 16.91 -17.62 4.87
N ASN A 197 18.11 -17.42 4.34
CA ASN A 197 18.54 -16.16 3.73
C ASN A 197 18.74 -16.37 2.22
N TYR A 198 17.78 -15.94 1.42
CA TYR A 198 17.92 -15.85 -0.03
C TYR A 198 18.81 -14.66 -0.39
N VAL A 199 19.58 -14.78 -1.45
CA VAL A 199 20.54 -13.76 -1.86
C VAL A 199 20.33 -13.34 -3.31
N TYR A 200 20.66 -12.09 -3.61
CA TYR A 200 20.82 -11.61 -4.98
C TYR A 200 21.95 -12.38 -5.69
N SER A 201 21.99 -12.32 -7.02
CA SER A 201 23.07 -12.95 -7.80
C SER A 201 24.47 -12.45 -7.45
N THR A 202 24.55 -11.29 -6.83
CA THR A 202 25.78 -10.62 -6.35
C THR A 202 26.13 -10.97 -4.90
N GLY A 203 25.24 -11.70 -4.19
CA GLY A 203 25.47 -12.22 -2.86
C GLY A 203 24.90 -11.40 -1.69
N GLU A 204 24.38 -10.19 -1.96
CA GLU A 204 23.68 -9.39 -0.94
C GLU A 204 22.37 -10.07 -0.51
N PRO A 205 21.89 -9.82 0.73
CA PRO A 205 20.60 -10.32 1.17
C PRO A 205 19.45 -9.86 0.24
N LEU A 206 18.57 -10.79 -0.15
CA LEU A 206 17.35 -10.53 -0.90
C LEU A 206 16.12 -10.70 -0.01
N LEU A 207 16.08 -11.81 0.75
CA LEU A 207 14.96 -12.18 1.61
C LEU A 207 15.48 -13.00 2.78
N THR A 208 15.04 -12.65 3.98
CA THR A 208 15.20 -13.49 5.17
C THR A 208 13.84 -14.03 5.62
N VAL A 209 13.75 -15.33 5.83
CA VAL A 209 12.60 -16.00 6.44
C VAL A 209 13.06 -16.58 7.77
N ASN A 210 12.44 -16.18 8.87
CA ASN A 210 12.75 -16.66 10.22
C ASN A 210 11.54 -17.42 10.78
N HIS A 211 11.61 -18.74 10.76
CA HIS A 211 10.54 -19.62 11.22
C HIS A 211 10.32 -19.55 12.75
N ASN A 212 11.34 -19.15 13.53
CA ASN A 212 11.22 -19.02 14.98
C ASN A 212 10.37 -17.82 15.39
N THR A 213 10.45 -16.73 14.62
CA THR A 213 9.73 -15.47 14.89
C THR A 213 8.50 -15.28 14.01
N GLY A 214 8.35 -16.06 12.93
CA GLY A 214 7.34 -15.87 11.91
C GLY A 214 7.56 -14.62 11.06
N GLU A 215 8.79 -14.05 11.09
CA GLU A 215 9.13 -12.82 10.41
C GLU A 215 9.70 -13.11 9.02
N THR A 216 9.26 -12.35 8.03
CA THR A 216 9.77 -12.35 6.66
C THR A 216 10.21 -10.93 6.31
N GLU A 217 11.45 -10.78 5.83
CA GLU A 217 12.02 -9.48 5.50
C GLU A 217 12.71 -9.51 4.14
N PHE A 218 12.26 -8.64 3.21
CA PHE A 218 12.85 -8.42 1.91
C PHE A 218 13.74 -7.19 1.93
N PHE A 219 14.81 -7.22 1.16
CA PHE A 219 15.80 -6.15 1.11
C PHE A 219 15.97 -5.60 -0.31
N PHE A 220 16.23 -4.30 -0.40
CA PHE A 220 16.83 -3.71 -1.59
C PHE A 220 18.30 -4.09 -1.71
N LYS A 221 18.87 -3.98 -2.90
CA LYS A 221 20.33 -4.23 -3.09
C LYS A 221 21.24 -3.32 -2.25
N ASN A 222 20.76 -2.14 -1.85
CA ASN A 222 21.50 -1.25 -0.95
C ASN A 222 21.48 -1.69 0.52
N GLY A 223 20.78 -2.79 0.84
CA GLY A 223 20.66 -3.37 2.17
C GLY A 223 19.53 -2.78 3.02
N ASN A 224 18.81 -1.77 2.55
CA ASN A 224 17.62 -1.28 3.25
C ASN A 224 16.48 -2.28 3.12
N THR A 225 15.62 -2.35 4.14
CA THR A 225 14.41 -3.16 4.12
C THR A 225 13.44 -2.65 3.07
N PHE A 226 13.05 -3.50 2.12
CA PHE A 226 11.97 -3.25 1.15
C PHE A 226 10.61 -3.52 1.76
N MET A 227 10.43 -4.73 2.31
CA MET A 227 9.20 -5.15 2.96
C MET A 227 9.52 -6.00 4.19
N LYS A 228 8.80 -5.75 5.26
CA LYS A 228 8.85 -6.57 6.46
C LYS A 228 7.44 -7.02 6.80
N GLN A 229 7.28 -8.30 7.07
CA GLN A 229 5.99 -8.90 7.38
C GLN A 229 6.12 -9.83 8.58
N LYS A 230 5.15 -9.72 9.49
CA LYS A 230 4.92 -10.62 10.62
C LYS A 230 3.41 -10.74 10.80
N GLU A 231 2.95 -11.75 11.56
CA GLU A 231 1.53 -11.95 11.80
C GLU A 231 0.81 -10.67 12.24
N GLY A 232 -0.18 -10.23 11.43
CA GLY A 232 -0.96 -9.02 11.66
C GLY A 232 -0.28 -7.68 11.33
N GLU A 233 1.01 -7.68 10.97
CA GLU A 233 1.77 -6.47 10.69
C GLU A 233 2.49 -6.58 9.34
N SER A 234 2.49 -5.50 8.57
CA SER A 234 3.24 -5.40 7.33
C SER A 234 3.73 -3.97 7.11
N VAL A 235 4.98 -3.82 6.73
CA VAL A 235 5.59 -2.55 6.38
C VAL A 235 6.23 -2.68 4.99
N LEU A 236 5.92 -1.77 4.10
CA LEU A 236 6.55 -1.61 2.80
C LEU A 236 7.27 -0.26 2.79
N ASN A 237 8.52 -0.23 2.36
CA ASN A 237 9.35 0.96 2.43
C ASN A 237 9.76 1.49 1.06
N TYR A 238 10.07 2.77 1.02
CA TYR A 238 10.84 3.40 -0.04
C TYR A 238 12.30 2.91 -0.03
N ARG A 239 13.04 3.15 -1.13
CA ARG A 239 14.45 2.77 -1.27
C ARG A 239 15.38 3.38 -0.22
N ASP A 240 14.98 4.51 0.38
CA ASP A 240 15.73 5.17 1.47
C ASP A 240 15.41 4.59 2.86
N GLY A 241 14.51 3.59 2.95
CA GLY A 241 14.11 2.90 4.17
C GLY A 241 12.97 3.57 4.93
N LYS A 242 12.42 4.69 4.46
CA LYS A 242 11.22 5.29 5.06
C LYS A 242 9.98 4.49 4.70
N PRO A 243 8.96 4.44 5.58
CA PRO A 243 7.72 3.73 5.28
C PRO A 243 6.97 4.37 4.12
N LEU A 244 6.48 3.55 3.19
CA LEU A 244 5.49 3.87 2.18
C LEU A 244 4.10 3.42 2.63
N TYR A 245 4.03 2.20 3.20
CA TYR A 245 2.79 1.59 3.63
C TYR A 245 3.01 0.85 4.93
N GLU A 246 2.10 1.03 5.87
CA GLU A 246 2.08 0.32 7.14
C GLU A 246 0.69 -0.24 7.40
N LEU A 247 0.62 -1.52 7.71
CA LEU A 247 -0.57 -2.22 8.17
C LEU A 247 -0.29 -2.80 9.53
N ASN A 248 -1.20 -2.59 10.48
CA ASN A 248 -1.25 -3.28 11.76
C ASN A 248 -2.71 -3.57 12.13
N GLU A 249 -2.95 -4.19 13.29
CA GLU A 249 -4.30 -4.61 13.72
C GLU A 249 -5.32 -3.46 13.75
N ASP A 250 -4.87 -2.23 14.04
CA ASP A 250 -5.72 -1.06 14.28
C ASP A 250 -5.72 -0.04 13.14
N SER A 251 -4.73 -0.09 12.24
CA SER A 251 -4.54 0.97 11.25
C SER A 251 -3.90 0.49 9.94
N GLU A 252 -4.23 1.21 8.88
CA GLU A 252 -3.64 1.11 7.56
C GLU A 252 -3.23 2.51 7.11
N ASN A 253 -1.94 2.72 6.83
CA ASN A 253 -1.40 4.02 6.51
C ASN A 253 -0.56 3.99 5.24
N ILE A 254 -0.67 5.03 4.43
CA ILE A 254 0.21 5.30 3.29
C ILE A 254 0.91 6.63 3.53
N TYR A 255 2.20 6.68 3.22
CA TYR A 255 3.03 7.86 3.39
C TYR A 255 3.65 8.26 2.06
N ASN A 256 3.87 9.56 1.86
CA ASN A 256 4.72 10.02 0.78
C ASN A 256 6.21 9.90 1.15
N GLU A 257 7.11 10.15 0.20
CA GLU A 257 8.57 10.07 0.39
C GLU A 257 9.14 11.06 1.42
N GLU A 258 8.37 12.09 1.80
CA GLU A 258 8.72 13.01 2.89
C GLU A 258 8.28 12.48 4.26
N GLY A 259 7.56 11.35 4.30
CA GLY A 259 7.01 10.74 5.52
C GLY A 259 5.70 11.39 5.98
N GLU A 260 5.01 12.15 5.13
CA GLU A 260 3.66 12.64 5.43
C GLU A 260 2.64 11.56 5.14
N GLN A 261 1.79 11.27 6.11
CA GLN A 261 0.66 10.36 5.95
C GLN A 261 -0.37 10.95 4.98
N ILE A 262 -0.72 10.21 3.94
CA ILE A 262 -1.65 10.63 2.87
C ILE A 262 -2.92 9.79 2.82
N VAL A 263 -2.92 8.64 3.51
CA VAL A 263 -4.11 7.82 3.76
C VAL A 263 -4.10 7.44 5.23
N GLY A 264 -5.23 7.50 5.87
CA GLY A 264 -5.41 7.17 7.29
C GLY A 264 -6.73 7.72 7.82
N ASN A 265 -6.94 7.61 9.11
CA ASN A 265 -8.18 8.07 9.76
C ASN A 265 -8.26 9.60 9.75
N PHE A 266 -9.04 10.17 8.85
CA PHE A 266 -9.38 11.59 8.86
C PHE A 266 -10.48 11.84 9.90
N GLU A 267 -10.10 12.33 11.07
CA GLU A 267 -11.03 12.41 12.21
C GLU A 267 -11.89 13.68 12.23
N ILE A 268 -11.51 14.76 11.53
CA ILE A 268 -12.18 16.06 11.71
C ILE A 268 -12.34 16.78 10.37
N VAL A 269 -13.61 17.03 9.99
CA VAL A 269 -13.97 17.90 8.86
C VAL A 269 -14.29 19.30 9.39
N THR A 270 -13.65 20.34 8.86
CA THR A 270 -13.82 21.74 9.22
C THR A 270 -13.88 22.66 7.99
N ASP A 271 -14.20 23.93 8.21
CA ASP A 271 -14.16 24.98 7.16
C ASP A 271 -14.98 24.68 5.90
N ILE A 272 -16.18 24.09 6.09
CA ILE A 272 -17.04 23.70 4.96
C ILE A 272 -17.59 24.94 4.24
N LYS A 273 -17.38 25.00 2.93
CA LYS A 273 -17.92 26.03 2.02
C LYS A 273 -18.58 25.38 0.82
N LYS A 274 -19.78 25.81 0.48
CA LYS A 274 -20.39 25.48 -0.82
C LYS A 274 -19.71 26.31 -1.91
N LEU A 275 -19.37 25.66 -3.00
CA LEU A 275 -18.84 26.29 -4.20
C LEU A 275 -19.98 26.60 -5.16
N ASP A 276 -19.92 27.76 -5.83
CA ASP A 276 -20.93 28.21 -6.81
C ASP A 276 -20.83 27.43 -8.13
#